data_a8e2f2f1f260f121ad2bdf9e742d1a08
#
_entry.id   a8e2f2f1f260f121ad2bdf9e742d1a08
#
_cell.length_a   1.000
_cell.length_b   1.000
_cell.length_c   1.000
_cell.angle_alpha   90.00
_cell.angle_beta   90.00
_cell.angle_gamma   90.00
#
_symmetry.space_group_name_H-M   'P 1'
#
loop_
_entity.id
_entity.type
_entity.pdbx_description
1 polymer ?
#
loop_
_entity_poly.entity_id
_entity_poly.type
_entity_poly.pdbx_seq_one_letter_code
_entity_poly.pdbx_strand_id
1 'polypeptide(L)'
;KLLRWYGIDRNSPRKDFRCEENIEEYGYKFHMNDIAAVIGIEQLKYVNDLVSKHINNAKFYDDQLKNLSKITLLPRSDEAISASWLYTIHVDGRDEFMNYMSKNNVMTSKVHERNDIHDCFSEFRSKVPGVDSFCSSQVSIPVGWWLTSDQLNYIVNLIKEF
;
A
#
# COMPACT_ATOMS: atom_id res chain seq x y z
N LYS A 1 25.76 2.92 -4.70
CA LYS A 1 26.08 4.20 -4.01
C LYS A 1 26.13 5.37 -5.01
N LEU A 2 26.77 5.22 -6.17
CA LEU A 2 26.93 6.26 -7.19
C LEU A 2 25.58 6.83 -7.65
N LEU A 3 24.65 5.97 -8.04
CA LEU A 3 23.33 6.38 -8.58
C LEU A 3 22.51 7.29 -7.66
N ARG A 4 22.60 7.14 -6.33
CA ARG A 4 21.80 7.95 -5.39
C ARG A 4 22.41 9.32 -5.07
N TRP A 5 23.65 9.60 -5.51
CA TRP A 5 24.35 10.84 -5.25
C TRP A 5 25.07 11.34 -6.50
N TYR A 6 24.32 11.72 -7.51
CA TYR A 6 24.79 12.40 -8.73
C TYR A 6 25.88 11.67 -9.53
N GLY A 7 26.13 10.37 -9.31
CA GLY A 7 27.25 9.64 -9.92
C GLY A 7 28.58 9.83 -9.20
N ILE A 8 28.60 10.48 -8.03
CA ILE A 8 29.81 10.85 -7.29
C ILE A 8 30.18 9.74 -6.28
N ASP A 9 31.42 9.23 -6.33
CA ASP A 9 31.95 8.35 -5.29
C ASP A 9 32.48 9.17 -4.11
N ARG A 10 31.69 9.20 -3.02
CA ARG A 10 32.05 9.92 -1.79
C ARG A 10 33.19 9.27 -0.99
N ASN A 11 33.59 8.06 -1.31
CA ASN A 11 34.70 7.36 -0.65
C ASN A 11 36.04 7.53 -1.41
N SER A 12 36.01 8.12 -2.60
CA SER A 12 37.22 8.45 -3.34
C SER A 12 38.02 9.54 -2.59
N PRO A 13 39.34 9.42 -2.48
CA PRO A 13 40.19 10.46 -1.90
C PRO A 13 40.10 11.74 -2.73
N ARG A 14 39.70 12.85 -2.12
CA ARG A 14 39.42 14.12 -2.78
C ARG A 14 40.18 15.25 -2.10
N LYS A 15 40.61 16.22 -2.93
CA LYS A 15 41.15 17.49 -2.43
C LYS A 15 40.05 18.47 -2.02
N ASP A 16 38.88 18.42 -2.66
CA ASP A 16 37.70 19.21 -2.37
C ASP A 16 36.43 18.34 -2.47
N PHE A 17 35.46 18.56 -1.59
CA PHE A 17 34.17 17.87 -1.62
C PHE A 17 33.22 18.35 -2.74
N ARG A 18 33.51 19.47 -3.38
CA ARG A 18 32.72 20.09 -4.46
C ARG A 18 32.89 19.45 -5.80
N CYS A 19 33.75 18.42 -5.92
CA CYS A 19 33.85 17.57 -7.08
C CYS A 19 34.29 18.27 -8.37
N GLU A 20 35.58 18.45 -8.52
CA GLU A 20 36.23 18.73 -9.80
C GLU A 20 36.52 17.44 -10.60
N GLU A 21 35.94 16.31 -10.15
CA GLU A 21 36.14 15.02 -10.79
C GLU A 21 35.20 14.82 -11.97
N ASN A 22 35.67 14.11 -12.99
CA ASN A 22 34.84 13.65 -14.07
C ASN A 22 33.81 12.65 -13.56
N ILE A 23 32.53 12.82 -13.95
CA ILE A 23 31.44 11.91 -13.64
C ILE A 23 31.18 11.07 -14.89
N GLU A 24 31.56 9.79 -14.83
CA GLU A 24 31.43 8.86 -15.95
C GLU A 24 29.95 8.49 -16.22
N GLU A 25 29.15 8.35 -15.17
CA GLU A 25 27.72 8.03 -15.25
C GLU A 25 26.91 8.99 -14.40
N TYR A 26 25.81 9.52 -14.95
CA TYR A 26 24.93 10.39 -14.18
C TYR A 26 24.20 9.62 -13.07
N GLY A 27 23.92 10.30 -11.98
CA GLY A 27 23.09 9.79 -10.90
C GLY A 27 22.02 10.79 -10.46
N TYR A 28 21.25 10.39 -9.44
CA TYR A 28 20.12 11.14 -8.94
C TYR A 28 20.34 11.57 -7.49
N LYS A 29 19.60 12.57 -7.03
CA LYS A 29 19.61 12.95 -5.60
C LYS A 29 18.58 12.12 -4.82
N PHE A 30 18.94 10.88 -4.48
CA PHE A 30 18.14 9.99 -3.62
C PHE A 30 18.74 9.83 -2.22
N HIS A 31 19.62 10.72 -1.82
CA HIS A 31 20.23 10.69 -0.50
C HIS A 31 19.28 11.32 0.52
N MET A 32 18.99 10.58 1.59
CA MET A 32 18.23 11.10 2.74
C MET A 32 18.99 12.28 3.34
N ASN A 33 18.32 13.39 3.59
CA ASN A 33 18.88 14.52 4.31
C ASN A 33 18.68 14.35 5.83
N ASP A 34 19.38 15.16 6.62
CA ASP A 34 19.40 15.03 8.08
C ASP A 34 18.01 15.30 8.70
N ILE A 35 17.22 16.20 8.11
CA ILE A 35 15.84 16.49 8.58
C ILE A 35 14.97 15.24 8.43
N ALA A 36 14.98 14.62 7.25
CA ALA A 36 14.22 13.39 7.01
C ALA A 36 14.73 12.24 7.89
N ALA A 37 16.05 12.17 8.13
CA ALA A 37 16.64 11.16 9.01
C ALA A 37 16.18 11.31 10.46
N VAL A 38 16.17 12.54 10.99
CA VAL A 38 15.71 12.82 12.37
C VAL A 38 14.23 12.47 12.53
N ILE A 39 13.38 12.89 11.58
CA ILE A 39 11.96 12.51 11.59
C ILE A 39 11.81 10.98 11.57
N GLY A 40 12.57 10.29 10.70
CA GLY A 40 12.55 8.84 10.61
C GLY A 40 12.97 8.16 11.92
N ILE A 41 14.02 8.62 12.57
CA ILE A 41 14.49 8.08 13.86
C ILE A 41 13.41 8.23 14.94
N GLU A 42 12.75 9.39 15.03
CA GLU A 42 11.67 9.59 15.99
C GLU A 42 10.46 8.70 15.69
N GLN A 43 10.07 8.52 14.42
CA GLN A 43 8.95 7.67 14.02
C GLN A 43 9.23 6.17 14.26
N LEU A 44 10.48 5.71 14.15
CA LEU A 44 10.86 4.32 14.41
C LEU A 44 10.51 3.85 15.83
N LYS A 45 10.41 4.77 16.80
CA LYS A 45 9.99 4.43 18.17
C LYS A 45 8.57 3.86 18.25
N TYR A 46 7.70 4.20 17.29
CA TYR A 46 6.28 3.88 17.28
C TYR A 46 5.90 2.84 16.22
N VAL A 47 6.80 2.51 15.28
CA VAL A 47 6.47 1.70 14.10
C VAL A 47 5.92 0.32 14.47
N ASN A 48 6.49 -0.34 15.48
CA ASN A 48 6.05 -1.67 15.89
C ASN A 48 4.61 -1.66 16.43
N ASP A 49 4.26 -0.66 17.23
CA ASP A 49 2.91 -0.51 17.77
C ASP A 49 1.88 -0.20 16.67
N LEU A 50 2.25 0.69 15.74
CA LEU A 50 1.40 1.06 14.62
C LEU A 50 1.17 -0.14 13.68
N VAL A 51 2.23 -0.85 13.31
CA VAL A 51 2.13 -2.05 12.45
C VAL A 51 1.34 -3.16 13.14
N SER A 52 1.54 -3.36 14.45
CA SER A 52 0.77 -4.35 15.22
C SER A 52 -0.73 -4.06 15.20
N LYS A 53 -1.13 -2.79 15.30
CA LYS A 53 -2.55 -2.39 15.19
C LYS A 53 -3.12 -2.70 13.82
N HIS A 54 -2.39 -2.39 12.73
CA HIS A 54 -2.82 -2.76 11.37
C HIS A 54 -3.02 -4.28 11.22
N ILE A 55 -2.05 -5.07 11.70
CA ILE A 55 -2.11 -6.54 11.65
C ILE A 55 -3.32 -7.07 12.45
N ASN A 56 -3.57 -6.53 13.63
CA ASN A 56 -4.69 -6.95 14.47
C ASN A 56 -6.04 -6.59 13.84
N ASN A 57 -6.17 -5.41 13.25
CA ASN A 57 -7.36 -5.00 12.51
C ASN A 57 -7.61 -5.92 11.31
N ALA A 58 -6.55 -6.28 10.58
CA ALA A 58 -6.66 -7.20 9.45
C ALA A 58 -7.08 -8.60 9.88
N LYS A 59 -6.51 -9.13 10.98
CA LYS A 59 -6.93 -10.42 11.55
C LYS A 59 -8.40 -10.40 12.00
N PHE A 60 -8.84 -9.30 12.62
CA PHE A 60 -10.23 -9.14 12.99
C PHE A 60 -11.16 -9.23 11.77
N TYR A 61 -10.82 -8.57 10.66
CA TYR A 61 -11.57 -8.70 9.41
C TYR A 61 -11.52 -10.12 8.83
N ASP A 62 -10.35 -10.76 8.82
CA ASP A 62 -10.24 -12.15 8.36
C ASP A 62 -11.22 -13.05 9.11
N ASP A 63 -11.30 -12.93 10.44
CA ASP A 63 -12.20 -13.74 11.26
C ASP A 63 -13.67 -13.45 11.02
N GLN A 64 -14.03 -12.19 10.81
CA GLN A 64 -15.42 -11.77 10.65
C GLN A 64 -15.97 -11.99 9.24
N LEU A 65 -15.11 -11.96 8.20
CA LEU A 65 -15.56 -11.92 6.81
C LEU A 65 -15.36 -13.25 6.04
N LYS A 66 -14.54 -14.18 6.56
CA LYS A 66 -14.16 -15.43 5.86
C LYS A 66 -15.31 -16.32 5.40
N ASN A 67 -16.49 -16.20 6.01
CA ASN A 67 -17.65 -17.06 5.71
C ASN A 67 -18.76 -16.34 4.95
N LEU A 68 -18.55 -15.13 4.47
CA LEU A 68 -19.56 -14.37 3.74
C LEU A 68 -19.52 -14.76 2.26
N SER A 69 -20.67 -15.16 1.70
CA SER A 69 -20.78 -15.67 0.33
C SER A 69 -20.43 -14.67 -0.77
N LYS A 70 -20.66 -13.38 -0.53
CA LYS A 70 -20.38 -12.28 -1.47
C LYS A 70 -18.95 -11.75 -1.38
N ILE A 71 -18.18 -12.20 -0.39
CA ILE A 71 -16.83 -11.68 -0.09
C ILE A 71 -15.80 -12.79 -0.29
N THR A 72 -14.75 -12.50 -1.04
CA THR A 72 -13.59 -13.40 -1.13
C THR A 72 -12.37 -12.67 -0.57
N LEU A 73 -11.75 -13.26 0.45
CA LEU A 73 -10.51 -12.76 1.04
C LEU A 73 -9.32 -13.11 0.15
N LEU A 74 -8.33 -12.23 0.12
CA LEU A 74 -7.07 -12.53 -0.56
C LEU A 74 -6.30 -13.62 0.22
N PRO A 75 -5.72 -14.61 -0.47
CA PRO A 75 -4.88 -15.61 0.18
C PRO A 75 -3.65 -14.94 0.78
N ARG A 76 -3.25 -15.40 1.96
CA ARG A 76 -2.03 -14.95 2.64
C ARG A 76 -1.03 -16.10 2.68
N SER A 77 0.25 -15.77 2.54
CA SER A 77 1.32 -16.75 2.72
C SER A 77 1.60 -16.95 4.22
N ASP A 78 1.77 -18.19 4.63
CA ASP A 78 2.21 -18.53 5.98
C ASP A 78 3.70 -18.18 6.22
N GLU A 79 4.45 -17.98 5.14
CA GLU A 79 5.88 -17.64 5.18
C GLU A 79 6.14 -16.13 5.31
N ALA A 80 5.10 -15.28 5.24
CA ALA A 80 5.24 -13.84 5.26
C ALA A 80 4.26 -13.17 6.22
N ILE A 81 4.74 -12.19 6.96
CA ILE A 81 3.91 -11.33 7.81
C ILE A 81 3.65 -10.01 7.06
N SER A 82 2.40 -9.82 6.65
CA SER A 82 1.98 -8.54 6.05
C SER A 82 1.82 -7.47 7.13
N ALA A 83 2.34 -6.27 6.87
CA ALA A 83 2.06 -5.10 7.69
C ALA A 83 0.61 -4.59 7.53
N SER A 84 -0.15 -5.16 6.61
CA SER A 84 -1.56 -4.83 6.34
C SER A 84 -1.80 -3.32 6.12
N TRP A 85 -0.92 -2.70 5.35
CA TRP A 85 -1.08 -1.29 4.95
C TRP A 85 -2.45 -1.05 4.28
N LEU A 86 -2.89 -2.00 3.47
CA LEU A 86 -4.23 -2.06 2.89
C LEU A 86 -4.90 -3.38 3.29
N TYR A 87 -6.22 -3.36 3.36
CA TYR A 87 -7.04 -4.56 3.47
C TYR A 87 -7.95 -4.64 2.26
N THR A 88 -7.55 -5.47 1.29
CA THR A 88 -8.25 -5.66 0.03
C THR A 88 -9.06 -6.95 0.06
N ILE A 89 -10.29 -6.87 -0.43
CA ILE A 89 -11.22 -7.98 -0.60
C ILE A 89 -11.77 -7.98 -2.02
N HIS A 90 -12.29 -9.10 -2.47
CA HIS A 90 -13.14 -9.17 -3.65
C HIS A 90 -14.60 -9.18 -3.22
N VAL A 91 -15.42 -8.38 -3.90
CA VAL A 91 -16.84 -8.23 -3.59
C VAL A 91 -17.67 -8.40 -4.85
N ASP A 92 -18.65 -9.30 -4.79
CA ASP A 92 -19.66 -9.41 -5.85
C ASP A 92 -20.52 -8.14 -5.85
N GLY A 93 -20.64 -7.47 -7.00
CA GLY A 93 -21.30 -6.17 -7.07
C GLY A 93 -20.48 -5.02 -6.44
N ARG A 94 -19.15 -5.01 -6.71
CA ARG A 94 -18.19 -4.05 -6.11
C ARG A 94 -18.65 -2.59 -6.18
N ASP A 95 -19.14 -2.13 -7.31
CA ASP A 95 -19.48 -0.69 -7.48
C ASP A 95 -20.74 -0.33 -6.66
N GLU A 96 -21.70 -1.23 -6.55
CA GLU A 96 -22.85 -1.11 -5.64
C GLU A 96 -22.38 -1.13 -4.17
N PHE A 97 -21.46 -2.02 -3.84
CA PHE A 97 -20.85 -2.09 -2.51
C PHE A 97 -20.15 -0.78 -2.15
N MET A 98 -19.32 -0.24 -3.02
CA MET A 98 -18.63 1.04 -2.78
C MET A 98 -19.61 2.19 -2.57
N ASN A 99 -20.69 2.24 -3.35
CA ASN A 99 -21.75 3.22 -3.19
C ASN A 99 -22.50 3.06 -1.86
N TYR A 100 -22.79 1.81 -1.46
CA TYR A 100 -23.43 1.50 -0.17
C TYR A 100 -22.53 1.93 1.00
N MET A 101 -21.26 1.57 1.00
CA MET A 101 -20.31 1.98 2.03
C MET A 101 -20.15 3.50 2.11
N SER A 102 -20.07 4.18 0.97
CA SER A 102 -19.99 5.64 0.90
C SER A 102 -21.23 6.34 1.51
N LYS A 103 -22.43 5.83 1.23
CA LYS A 103 -23.68 6.35 1.84
C LYS A 103 -23.70 6.19 3.37
N ASN A 104 -22.95 5.22 3.89
CA ASN A 104 -22.78 4.96 5.31
C ASN A 104 -21.48 5.57 5.87
N ASN A 105 -20.89 6.57 5.20
CA ASN A 105 -19.69 7.29 5.62
C ASN A 105 -18.45 6.42 5.79
N VAL A 106 -18.34 5.31 5.07
CA VAL A 106 -17.15 4.48 5.01
C VAL A 106 -16.50 4.62 3.62
N MET A 107 -15.30 5.19 3.60
CA MET A 107 -14.53 5.33 2.36
C MET A 107 -13.95 3.99 1.95
N THR A 108 -14.12 3.63 0.69
CA THR A 108 -13.50 2.46 0.05
C THR A 108 -12.78 2.89 -1.22
N SER A 109 -11.81 2.11 -1.68
CA SER A 109 -11.00 2.50 -2.83
C SER A 109 -10.52 1.29 -3.66
N LYS A 110 -10.38 1.50 -4.96
CA LYS A 110 -9.73 0.58 -5.91
C LYS A 110 -8.23 0.91 -5.99
N VAL A 111 -7.49 0.73 -4.90
CA VAL A 111 -6.09 1.17 -4.80
C VAL A 111 -5.19 0.54 -5.86
N HIS A 112 -5.42 -0.74 -6.20
CA HIS A 112 -4.62 -1.48 -7.15
C HIS A 112 -5.29 -1.51 -8.53
N GLU A 113 -5.43 -0.34 -9.14
CA GLU A 113 -5.93 -0.27 -10.51
C GLU A 113 -4.81 -0.65 -11.51
N ARG A 114 -5.20 -1.12 -12.69
CA ARG A 114 -4.23 -1.57 -13.69
C ARG A 114 -3.50 -0.39 -14.34
N ASN A 115 -2.20 -0.55 -14.58
CA ASN A 115 -1.36 0.53 -15.11
C ASN A 115 -1.60 0.81 -16.61
N ASP A 116 -2.00 -0.20 -17.38
CA ASP A 116 -2.16 -0.11 -18.83
C ASP A 116 -3.42 0.64 -19.28
N ILE A 117 -4.28 1.09 -18.33
CA ILE A 117 -5.38 2.02 -18.64
C ILE A 117 -4.86 3.43 -18.98
N HIS A 118 -3.65 3.77 -18.50
CA HIS A 118 -3.06 5.09 -18.73
C HIS A 118 -2.47 5.20 -20.13
N ASP A 119 -2.65 6.34 -20.78
CA ASP A 119 -2.22 6.57 -22.17
C ASP A 119 -0.72 6.44 -22.38
N CYS A 120 0.09 6.78 -21.36
CA CYS A 120 1.55 6.62 -21.40
C CYS A 120 2.00 5.16 -21.47
N PHE A 121 1.12 4.19 -21.21
CA PHE A 121 1.37 2.76 -21.33
C PHE A 121 0.57 2.08 -22.43
N SER A 122 -0.06 2.86 -23.33
CA SER A 122 -0.94 2.34 -24.37
C SER A 122 -0.30 1.30 -25.29
N GLU A 123 0.98 1.47 -25.60
CA GLU A 123 1.77 0.54 -26.43
C GLU A 123 2.03 -0.82 -25.74
N PHE A 124 1.91 -0.89 -24.41
CA PHE A 124 2.12 -2.11 -23.62
C PHE A 124 0.81 -2.86 -23.29
N ARG A 125 -0.32 -2.38 -23.77
CA ARG A 125 -1.61 -3.02 -23.52
C ARG A 125 -1.64 -4.44 -24.08
N SER A 126 -2.02 -5.39 -23.24
CA SER A 126 -2.12 -6.80 -23.60
C SER A 126 -3.29 -7.48 -22.90
N LYS A 127 -3.64 -8.68 -23.36
CA LYS A 127 -4.65 -9.51 -22.70
C LYS A 127 -4.05 -10.14 -21.45
N VAL A 128 -4.51 -9.71 -20.28
CA VAL A 128 -4.05 -10.18 -18.96
C VAL A 128 -5.25 -10.60 -18.11
N PRO A 129 -5.85 -11.77 -18.39
CA PRO A 129 -7.13 -12.18 -17.80
C PRO A 129 -7.09 -12.26 -16.26
N GLY A 130 -5.96 -12.57 -15.67
CA GLY A 130 -5.80 -12.54 -14.21
C GLY A 130 -5.93 -11.13 -13.63
N VAL A 131 -5.37 -10.12 -14.30
CA VAL A 131 -5.51 -8.71 -13.90
C VAL A 131 -6.94 -8.24 -14.12
N ASP A 132 -7.56 -8.60 -15.25
CA ASP A 132 -8.96 -8.27 -15.54
C ASP A 132 -9.88 -8.81 -14.46
N SER A 133 -9.72 -10.09 -14.08
CA SER A 133 -10.48 -10.72 -13.01
C SER A 133 -10.25 -10.05 -11.66
N PHE A 134 -9.01 -9.77 -11.29
CA PHE A 134 -8.68 -9.10 -10.04
C PHE A 134 -9.29 -7.69 -9.97
N CYS A 135 -9.08 -6.87 -10.99
CA CYS A 135 -9.53 -5.48 -11.02
C CYS A 135 -11.06 -5.34 -11.12
N SER A 136 -11.77 -6.38 -11.59
CA SER A 136 -13.23 -6.33 -11.72
C SER A 136 -13.98 -6.27 -10.38
N SER A 137 -13.43 -6.86 -9.31
CA SER A 137 -14.12 -7.05 -8.04
C SER A 137 -13.33 -6.60 -6.81
N GLN A 138 -12.04 -6.25 -6.95
CA GLN A 138 -11.21 -5.82 -5.82
C GLN A 138 -11.66 -4.47 -5.26
N VAL A 139 -11.63 -4.35 -3.93
CA VAL A 139 -11.85 -3.11 -3.21
C VAL A 139 -11.09 -3.14 -1.88
N SER A 140 -10.48 -2.02 -1.51
CA SER A 140 -9.81 -1.86 -0.22
C SER A 140 -10.74 -1.14 0.75
N ILE A 141 -10.84 -1.65 1.98
CA ILE A 141 -11.57 -1.07 3.10
C ILE A 141 -10.58 -0.51 4.15
N PRO A 142 -11.02 0.40 5.03
CA PRO A 142 -10.16 0.98 6.06
C PRO A 142 -9.61 -0.08 7.01
N VAL A 143 -8.29 -0.04 7.29
CA VAL A 143 -7.62 -0.99 8.20
C VAL A 143 -6.63 -0.30 9.14
N GLY A 144 -6.50 1.02 9.04
CA GLY A 144 -5.45 1.80 9.69
C GLY A 144 -5.47 1.74 11.22
N TRP A 145 -4.31 2.05 11.81
CA TRP A 145 -4.07 2.05 13.27
C TRP A 145 -4.98 2.99 14.07
N TRP A 146 -5.58 3.96 13.42
CA TRP A 146 -6.49 4.96 14.02
C TRP A 146 -7.91 4.46 14.23
N LEU A 147 -8.28 3.29 13.68
CA LEU A 147 -9.62 2.74 13.85
C LEU A 147 -9.82 2.23 15.27
N THR A 148 -10.97 2.60 15.85
CA THR A 148 -11.43 2.05 17.12
C THR A 148 -12.13 0.71 16.90
N SER A 149 -12.32 -0.06 17.98
CA SER A 149 -13.07 -1.32 17.93
C SER A 149 -14.52 -1.12 17.47
N ASP A 150 -15.15 -0.02 17.86
CA ASP A 150 -16.52 0.31 17.44
C ASP A 150 -16.59 0.60 15.93
N GLN A 151 -15.58 1.32 15.39
CA GLN A 151 -15.48 1.58 13.95
C GLN A 151 -15.25 0.30 13.16
N LEU A 152 -14.38 -0.60 13.64
CA LEU A 152 -14.17 -1.91 13.02
C LEU A 152 -15.45 -2.74 12.99
N ASN A 153 -16.17 -2.82 14.12
CA ASN A 153 -17.46 -3.50 14.20
C ASN A 153 -18.52 -2.85 13.29
N TYR A 154 -18.57 -1.54 13.22
CA TYR A 154 -19.46 -0.82 12.32
C TYR A 154 -19.21 -1.19 10.85
N ILE A 155 -17.95 -1.16 10.41
CA ILE A 155 -17.56 -1.56 9.04
C ILE A 155 -17.97 -3.01 8.76
N VAL A 156 -17.69 -3.93 9.69
CA VAL A 156 -18.05 -5.35 9.55
C VAL A 156 -19.57 -5.54 9.43
N ASN A 157 -20.35 -4.84 10.26
CA ASN A 157 -21.81 -4.94 10.21
C ASN A 157 -22.36 -4.46 8.87
N LEU A 158 -21.87 -3.34 8.34
CA LEU A 158 -22.25 -2.87 7.01
C LEU A 158 -21.93 -3.90 5.91
N ILE A 159 -20.75 -4.54 6.00
CA ILE A 159 -20.35 -5.58 5.02
C ILE A 159 -21.27 -6.80 5.11
N LYS A 160 -21.72 -7.17 6.32
CA LYS A 160 -22.63 -8.31 6.53
C LYS A 160 -24.07 -8.01 6.07
N GLU A 161 -24.49 -6.75 6.11
CA GLU A 161 -25.81 -6.29 5.70
C GLU A 161 -25.93 -6.10 4.18
N PHE A 162 -24.82 -5.90 3.48
CA PHE A 162 -24.80 -5.79 2.02
C PHE A 162 -25.00 -7.14 1.33
#